data_2c0e14f91160456c5abc4632b2494f17
#
_entry.id   2c0e14f91160456c5abc4632b2494f17
#
_cell.length_a   1.000
_cell.length_b   1.000
_cell.length_c   1.000
_cell.angle_alpha   90.00
_cell.angle_beta   90.00
_cell.angle_gamma   90.00
#
_symmetry.space_group_name_H-M   'P 1'
#
loop_
_entity.id
_entity.type
_entity.pdbx_description
1 polymer ?
#
loop_
_entity_poly.entity_id
_entity_poly.type
_entity_poly.pdbx_seq_one_letter_code
_entity_poly.pdbx_strand_id
1 'polypeptide(L)'
;MIEHTFQILPSVGAKKEMNIWESGILSWDDFLSSDSIPCVKPALKEKGDSVLMQATELLDDGDTRLLSDMVPKGEHWRMFDRFKDDAAYLDIETDGLSRDSLVTVVTVHRGRKGTYTLTEGIDLSPETLSEALDGAKMLVSFNGSCFDVPVLRNSFPEVDFDLPHYDLRFASRKVGFKGGLKPLEIELGISRDEEIEGVDGAMAVRLWKQWERNGDRDALDIL
;
A
#
# COMPACT_ATOMS: atom_id res chain seq x y z
N MET A 1 -5.03 15.11 0.34
CA MET A 1 -3.70 14.92 -0.28
C MET A 1 -3.79 14.48 -1.74
N ILE A 2 -4.70 13.59 -2.11
CA ILE A 2 -4.87 13.18 -3.51
C ILE A 2 -5.33 14.35 -4.39
N GLU A 3 -6.23 15.17 -3.90
CA GLU A 3 -6.77 16.34 -4.58
C GLU A 3 -5.74 17.49 -4.81
N HIS A 4 -4.52 17.32 -4.28
CA HIS A 4 -3.42 18.29 -4.46
C HIS A 4 -2.40 17.84 -5.49
N THR A 5 -2.53 16.62 -6.07
CA THR A 5 -1.61 16.19 -7.12
C THR A 5 -2.15 16.53 -8.51
N PHE A 6 -1.28 17.09 -9.34
CA PHE A 6 -1.53 17.32 -10.76
C PHE A 6 -0.79 16.31 -11.65
N GLN A 7 -0.10 15.32 -11.06
CA GLN A 7 0.54 14.25 -11.83
C GLN A 7 -0.46 13.27 -12.44
N ILE A 8 -1.72 13.37 -12.06
CA ILE A 8 -2.86 12.71 -12.72
C ILE A 8 -3.11 13.27 -14.13
N LEU A 9 -2.68 14.51 -14.40
CA LEU A 9 -2.88 15.16 -15.69
C LEU A 9 -1.89 14.64 -16.74
N PRO A 10 -2.32 14.51 -18.01
CA PRO A 10 -1.45 14.03 -19.08
C PRO A 10 -0.23 14.93 -19.26
N SER A 11 0.96 14.31 -19.31
CA SER A 11 2.25 15.01 -19.46
C SER A 11 2.61 15.99 -18.33
N VAL A 12 1.99 15.87 -17.17
CA VAL A 12 2.35 16.57 -15.94
C VAL A 12 3.10 15.60 -15.03
N GLY A 13 4.39 15.85 -14.83
CA GLY A 13 5.21 15.20 -13.82
C GLY A 13 5.56 16.18 -12.70
N ALA A 14 6.34 15.75 -11.71
CA ALA A 14 6.65 16.52 -10.49
C ALA A 14 7.10 17.97 -10.74
N LYS A 15 7.93 18.21 -11.78
CA LYS A 15 8.38 19.58 -12.10
C LYS A 15 7.24 20.49 -12.57
N LYS A 16 6.34 19.98 -13.41
CA LYS A 16 5.19 20.79 -13.87
C LYS A 16 4.16 20.96 -12.76
N GLU A 17 3.94 19.96 -11.94
CA GLU A 17 3.12 20.04 -10.75
C GLU A 17 3.61 21.15 -9.82
N MET A 18 4.90 21.22 -9.56
CA MET A 18 5.49 22.29 -8.76
C MET A 18 5.22 23.69 -9.35
N ASN A 19 5.37 23.86 -10.67
CA ASN A 19 5.06 25.14 -11.32
C ASN A 19 3.56 25.51 -11.21
N ILE A 20 2.66 24.50 -11.20
CA ILE A 20 1.22 24.74 -10.99
C ILE A 20 1.00 25.23 -9.55
N TRP A 21 1.59 24.58 -8.55
CA TRP A 21 1.52 25.03 -7.16
C TRP A 21 2.10 26.44 -6.95
N GLU A 22 3.25 26.73 -7.55
CA GLU A 22 3.89 28.07 -7.50
C GLU A 22 3.03 29.15 -8.15
N SER A 23 2.13 28.81 -9.08
CA SER A 23 1.16 29.72 -9.64
C SER A 23 -0.07 29.98 -8.75
N GLY A 24 -0.12 29.39 -7.56
CA GLY A 24 -1.21 29.55 -6.59
C GLY A 24 -2.35 28.52 -6.73
N ILE A 25 -2.23 27.56 -7.64
CA ILE A 25 -3.20 26.48 -7.84
C ILE A 25 -2.75 25.28 -7.00
N LEU A 26 -3.42 25.05 -5.87
CA LEU A 26 -2.99 24.05 -4.87
C LEU A 26 -3.87 22.79 -4.83
N SER A 27 -5.05 22.85 -5.42
CA SER A 27 -6.02 21.75 -5.41
C SER A 27 -6.69 21.57 -6.77
N TRP A 28 -7.39 20.46 -6.95
CA TRP A 28 -8.23 20.23 -8.12
C TRP A 28 -9.32 21.29 -8.25
N ASP A 29 -9.92 21.71 -7.13
CA ASP A 29 -10.94 22.77 -7.13
C ASP A 29 -10.38 24.11 -7.61
N ASP A 30 -9.16 24.48 -7.18
CA ASP A 30 -8.49 25.70 -7.67
C ASP A 30 -8.27 25.62 -9.18
N PHE A 31 -7.83 24.44 -9.66
CA PHE A 31 -7.59 24.20 -11.08
C PHE A 31 -8.89 24.33 -11.88
N LEU A 32 -9.96 23.66 -11.45
CA LEU A 32 -11.26 23.65 -12.11
C LEU A 32 -11.92 25.04 -12.12
N SER A 33 -11.77 25.81 -11.04
CA SER A 33 -12.35 27.16 -10.88
C SER A 33 -11.59 28.23 -11.66
N SER A 34 -10.40 27.93 -12.17
CA SER A 34 -9.56 28.91 -12.89
C SER A 34 -9.84 28.85 -14.39
N ASP A 35 -10.17 29.98 -15.02
CA ASP A 35 -10.33 30.06 -16.48
C ASP A 35 -9.01 29.80 -17.23
N SER A 36 -7.90 30.24 -16.63
CA SER A 36 -6.56 30.06 -17.19
C SER A 36 -5.50 29.98 -16.10
N ILE A 37 -4.45 29.20 -16.35
CA ILE A 37 -3.32 29.02 -15.43
C ILE A 37 -2.04 29.33 -16.20
N PRO A 38 -1.18 30.27 -15.73
CA PRO A 38 -0.04 30.81 -16.50
C PRO A 38 0.92 29.75 -17.05
N CYS A 39 1.16 28.67 -16.31
CA CYS A 39 2.07 27.58 -16.67
C CYS A 39 1.38 26.43 -17.43
N VAL A 40 0.06 26.51 -17.66
CA VAL A 40 -0.76 25.46 -18.29
C VAL A 40 -1.29 25.99 -19.64
N LYS A 41 -0.97 25.27 -20.72
CA LYS A 41 -1.50 25.61 -22.06
C LYS A 41 -3.01 25.39 -22.12
N PRO A 42 -3.79 26.19 -22.90
CA PRO A 42 -5.25 26.02 -22.98
C PRO A 42 -5.71 24.60 -23.30
N ALA A 43 -5.07 23.94 -24.25
CA ALA A 43 -5.42 22.53 -24.58
C ALA A 43 -5.14 21.53 -23.44
N LEU A 44 -4.18 21.82 -22.53
CA LEU A 44 -3.95 21.02 -21.34
C LEU A 44 -4.96 21.38 -20.25
N LYS A 45 -5.38 22.64 -20.15
CA LYS A 45 -6.43 23.07 -19.22
C LYS A 45 -7.75 22.37 -19.54
N GLU A 46 -8.21 22.41 -20.79
CA GLU A 46 -9.43 21.74 -21.22
C GLU A 46 -9.43 20.23 -20.95
N LYS A 47 -8.34 19.54 -21.30
CA LYS A 47 -8.18 18.10 -20.97
C LYS A 47 -8.09 17.86 -19.47
N GLY A 48 -7.40 18.76 -18.77
CA GLY A 48 -7.22 18.68 -17.32
C GLY A 48 -8.55 18.79 -16.58
N ASP A 49 -9.42 19.70 -17.01
CA ASP A 49 -10.73 19.84 -16.41
C ASP A 49 -11.52 18.54 -16.50
N SER A 50 -11.56 17.91 -17.68
CA SER A 50 -12.24 16.62 -17.85
C SER A 50 -11.66 15.52 -16.99
N VAL A 51 -10.32 15.43 -16.89
CA VAL A 51 -9.63 14.42 -16.06
C VAL A 51 -9.90 14.64 -14.58
N LEU A 52 -9.83 15.90 -14.11
CA LEU A 52 -10.04 16.20 -12.69
C LEU A 52 -11.51 16.04 -12.28
N MET A 53 -12.45 16.38 -13.14
CA MET A 53 -13.87 16.10 -12.89
C MET A 53 -14.12 14.59 -12.72
N GLN A 54 -13.62 13.77 -13.63
CA GLN A 54 -13.70 12.32 -13.54
C GLN A 54 -13.04 11.78 -12.27
N ALA A 55 -11.85 12.29 -11.94
CA ALA A 55 -11.13 11.89 -10.73
C ALA A 55 -11.88 12.24 -9.45
N THR A 56 -12.54 13.40 -9.43
CA THR A 56 -13.38 13.82 -8.30
C THR A 56 -14.58 12.89 -8.12
N GLU A 57 -15.28 12.54 -9.21
CA GLU A 57 -16.38 11.57 -9.18
C GLU A 57 -15.92 10.21 -8.62
N LEU A 58 -14.79 9.66 -9.11
CA LEU A 58 -14.23 8.40 -8.62
C LEU A 58 -13.81 8.47 -7.15
N LEU A 59 -13.29 9.60 -6.72
CA LEU A 59 -12.91 9.84 -5.32
C LEU A 59 -14.13 9.86 -4.40
N ASP A 60 -15.22 10.51 -4.81
CA ASP A 60 -16.46 10.61 -4.05
C ASP A 60 -17.22 9.27 -3.99
N ASP A 61 -17.19 8.50 -5.08
CA ASP A 61 -17.74 7.14 -5.15
C ASP A 61 -16.86 6.11 -4.40
N GLY A 62 -15.63 6.49 -4.05
CA GLY A 62 -14.66 5.61 -3.42
C GLY A 62 -14.17 4.48 -4.34
N ASP A 63 -14.19 4.70 -5.65
CA ASP A 63 -13.61 3.79 -6.64
C ASP A 63 -12.08 4.02 -6.73
N THR A 64 -11.39 3.45 -5.76
CA THR A 64 -9.94 3.62 -5.65
C THR A 64 -9.16 2.91 -6.75
N ARG A 65 -9.73 1.90 -7.40
CA ARG A 65 -9.07 1.18 -8.49
C ARG A 65 -8.97 2.07 -9.73
N LEU A 66 -10.11 2.52 -10.23
CA LEU A 66 -10.12 3.39 -11.41
C LEU A 66 -9.37 4.70 -11.13
N LEU A 67 -9.48 5.26 -9.93
CA LEU A 67 -8.72 6.44 -9.54
C LEU A 67 -7.21 6.15 -9.54
N SER A 68 -6.76 5.00 -9.05
CA SER A 68 -5.34 4.63 -9.01
C SER A 68 -4.73 4.43 -10.39
N ASP A 69 -5.52 3.99 -11.37
CA ASP A 69 -5.07 3.85 -12.76
C ASP A 69 -4.76 5.22 -13.41
N MET A 70 -5.38 6.29 -12.91
CA MET A 70 -5.13 7.66 -13.36
C MET A 70 -3.89 8.28 -12.72
N VAL A 71 -3.38 7.72 -11.62
CA VAL A 71 -2.28 8.28 -10.83
C VAL A 71 -1.03 7.42 -10.98
N PRO A 72 0.17 8.02 -11.17
CA PRO A 72 1.39 7.24 -11.18
C PRO A 72 1.55 6.40 -9.90
N LYS A 73 1.94 5.11 -10.03
CA LYS A 73 2.07 4.18 -8.90
C LYS A 73 2.89 4.74 -7.73
N GLY A 74 3.94 5.52 -8.03
CA GLY A 74 4.77 6.17 -7.01
C GLY A 74 4.07 7.28 -6.23
N GLU A 75 2.86 7.66 -6.62
CA GLU A 75 2.04 8.70 -5.98
C GLU A 75 0.78 8.14 -5.30
N HIS A 76 0.52 6.83 -5.33
CA HIS A 76 -0.62 6.19 -4.66
C HIS A 76 -0.66 6.48 -3.15
N TRP A 77 0.46 6.77 -2.51
CA TRP A 77 0.54 7.17 -1.11
C TRP A 77 -0.33 8.41 -0.79
N ARG A 78 -0.62 9.24 -1.79
CA ARG A 78 -1.46 10.45 -1.64
C ARG A 78 -2.93 10.11 -1.35
N MET A 79 -3.36 8.89 -1.65
CA MET A 79 -4.70 8.39 -1.37
C MET A 79 -4.88 8.00 0.10
N PHE A 80 -3.76 7.78 0.84
CA PHE A 80 -3.78 7.26 2.20
C PHE A 80 -4.64 8.09 3.16
N ASP A 81 -4.50 9.39 3.15
CA ASP A 81 -5.25 10.26 4.07
C ASP A 81 -6.78 10.11 3.93
N ARG A 82 -7.25 9.88 2.70
CA ARG A 82 -8.67 9.70 2.40
C ARG A 82 -9.17 8.30 2.74
N PHE A 83 -8.34 7.28 2.56
CA PHE A 83 -8.75 5.87 2.64
C PHE A 83 -8.08 5.07 3.76
N LYS A 84 -7.38 5.73 4.68
CA LYS A 84 -6.64 5.07 5.78
C LYS A 84 -7.52 4.19 6.68
N ASP A 85 -8.79 4.59 6.88
CA ASP A 85 -9.72 3.84 7.74
C ASP A 85 -10.20 2.54 7.06
N ASP A 86 -10.11 2.47 5.72
CA ASP A 86 -10.43 1.29 4.91
C ASP A 86 -9.17 0.66 4.28
N ALA A 87 -7.99 1.03 4.76
CA ALA A 87 -6.75 0.42 4.31
C ALA A 87 -6.58 -1.00 4.86
N ALA A 88 -5.94 -1.86 4.06
CA ALA A 88 -5.43 -3.16 4.49
C ALA A 88 -3.92 -3.08 4.68
N TYR A 89 -3.46 -3.17 5.92
CA TYR A 89 -2.04 -3.29 6.24
C TYR A 89 -1.66 -4.77 6.13
N LEU A 90 -0.77 -5.08 5.21
CA LEU A 90 -0.47 -6.44 4.77
C LEU A 90 1.00 -6.76 5.04
N ASP A 91 1.23 -7.93 5.62
CA ASP A 91 2.54 -8.55 5.79
C ASP A 91 2.43 -10.06 5.62
N ILE A 92 3.50 -10.74 5.17
CA ILE A 92 3.54 -12.18 5.03
C ILE A 92 4.82 -12.78 5.59
N GLU A 93 4.70 -14.02 6.08
CA GLU A 93 5.83 -14.90 6.32
C GLU A 93 5.86 -16.03 5.29
N THR A 94 7.06 -16.49 4.96
CA THR A 94 7.26 -17.53 3.94
C THR A 94 8.35 -18.51 4.39
N ASP A 95 8.37 -19.71 3.80
CA ASP A 95 9.42 -20.72 4.06
C ASP A 95 10.76 -20.43 3.40
N GLY A 96 10.84 -19.35 2.60
CA GLY A 96 12.03 -18.93 1.86
C GLY A 96 11.92 -17.52 1.30
N LEU A 97 12.84 -17.12 0.41
CA LEU A 97 12.93 -15.76 -0.13
C LEU A 97 12.59 -15.68 -1.63
N SER A 98 12.15 -16.78 -2.23
CA SER A 98 11.78 -16.80 -3.63
C SER A 98 10.31 -16.44 -3.83
N ARG A 99 9.94 -16.06 -5.06
CA ARG A 99 8.53 -15.82 -5.39
C ARG A 99 7.67 -17.08 -5.36
N ASP A 100 8.29 -18.26 -5.43
CA ASP A 100 7.65 -19.56 -5.38
C ASP A 100 7.73 -20.18 -3.98
N SER A 101 8.17 -19.40 -2.97
CA SER A 101 8.19 -19.86 -1.57
C SER A 101 6.75 -20.04 -1.08
N LEU A 102 6.56 -21.07 -0.22
CA LEU A 102 5.30 -21.30 0.46
C LEU A 102 4.97 -20.11 1.36
N VAL A 103 3.80 -19.55 1.23
CA VAL A 103 3.27 -18.55 2.17
C VAL A 103 2.83 -19.29 3.43
N THR A 104 3.44 -19.00 4.55
CA THR A 104 3.19 -19.69 5.82
C THR A 104 2.22 -18.95 6.71
N VAL A 105 2.34 -17.63 6.77
CA VAL A 105 1.42 -16.74 7.52
C VAL A 105 1.11 -15.52 6.67
N VAL A 106 -0.14 -15.09 6.69
CA VAL A 106 -0.57 -13.81 6.14
C VAL A 106 -1.24 -13.01 7.25
N THR A 107 -0.74 -11.81 7.51
CA THR A 107 -1.37 -10.88 8.44
C THR A 107 -1.97 -9.70 7.68
N VAL A 108 -3.27 -9.47 7.91
CA VAL A 108 -4.01 -8.32 7.36
C VAL A 108 -4.65 -7.57 8.51
N HIS A 109 -4.16 -6.37 8.79
CA HIS A 109 -4.80 -5.46 9.76
C HIS A 109 -5.72 -4.48 9.05
N ARG A 110 -6.95 -4.36 9.51
CA ARG A 110 -8.04 -3.60 8.90
C ARG A 110 -8.65 -2.56 9.84
N GLY A 111 -7.83 -1.79 10.53
CA GLY A 111 -8.31 -0.75 11.43
C GLY A 111 -9.41 -1.25 12.37
N ARG A 112 -10.64 -0.75 12.21
CA ARG A 112 -11.77 -1.12 13.08
C ARG A 112 -12.26 -2.57 12.93
N LYS A 113 -11.95 -3.24 11.82
CA LYS A 113 -12.32 -4.65 11.61
C LYS A 113 -11.40 -5.62 12.36
N GLY A 114 -10.25 -5.14 12.85
CA GLY A 114 -9.27 -5.95 13.59
C GLY A 114 -8.17 -6.52 12.71
N THR A 115 -7.47 -7.50 13.25
CA THR A 115 -6.36 -8.19 12.58
C THR A 115 -6.78 -9.62 12.25
N TYR A 116 -6.53 -10.01 11.02
CA TYR A 116 -6.63 -11.38 10.53
C TYR A 116 -5.22 -11.93 10.44
N THR A 117 -4.94 -13.03 11.14
CA THR A 117 -3.71 -13.80 10.99
C THR A 117 -4.11 -15.16 10.45
N LEU A 118 -3.74 -15.43 9.21
CA LEU A 118 -4.10 -16.63 8.47
C LEU A 118 -2.87 -17.51 8.30
N THR A 119 -2.98 -18.78 8.66
CA THR A 119 -1.86 -19.73 8.73
C THR A 119 -2.06 -20.88 7.75
N GLU A 120 -1.00 -21.21 7.01
CA GLU A 120 -0.96 -22.36 6.09
C GLU A 120 -1.33 -23.67 6.82
N GLY A 121 -2.19 -24.47 6.18
CA GLY A 121 -2.68 -25.73 6.74
C GLY A 121 -3.65 -25.61 7.92
N ILE A 122 -4.03 -24.38 8.32
CA ILE A 122 -5.03 -24.12 9.38
C ILE A 122 -6.24 -23.39 8.78
N ASP A 123 -6.05 -22.16 8.37
CA ASP A 123 -7.13 -21.26 7.92
C ASP A 123 -6.73 -20.35 6.74
N LEU A 124 -5.50 -20.41 6.26
CA LEU A 124 -5.09 -19.67 5.06
C LEU A 124 -5.66 -20.35 3.80
N SER A 125 -6.57 -19.67 3.16
CA SER A 125 -7.17 -20.08 1.88
C SER A 125 -7.48 -18.85 1.02
N PRO A 126 -7.75 -19.02 -0.30
CA PRO A 126 -8.21 -17.92 -1.15
C PRO A 126 -9.46 -17.23 -0.60
N GLU A 127 -10.39 -17.98 -0.01
CA GLU A 127 -11.65 -17.47 0.52
C GLU A 127 -11.41 -16.61 1.76
N THR A 128 -10.67 -17.12 2.76
CA THR A 128 -10.40 -16.38 3.99
C THR A 128 -9.52 -15.16 3.75
N LEU A 129 -8.58 -15.24 2.82
CA LEU A 129 -7.76 -14.10 2.43
C LEU A 129 -8.59 -13.04 1.68
N SER A 130 -9.54 -13.46 0.83
CA SER A 130 -10.47 -12.54 0.17
C SER A 130 -11.39 -11.85 1.19
N GLU A 131 -11.87 -12.57 2.21
CA GLU A 131 -12.66 -12.00 3.32
C GLU A 131 -11.85 -10.97 4.12
N ALA A 132 -10.58 -11.26 4.42
CA ALA A 132 -9.70 -10.32 5.13
C ALA A 132 -9.47 -9.03 4.34
N LEU A 133 -9.50 -9.09 3.00
CA LEU A 133 -9.34 -7.95 2.10
C LEU A 133 -10.66 -7.29 1.71
N ASP A 134 -11.81 -7.87 2.07
CA ASP A 134 -13.12 -7.37 1.61
C ASP A 134 -13.37 -5.92 2.01
N GLY A 135 -13.74 -5.11 1.02
CA GLY A 135 -13.95 -3.67 1.18
C GLY A 135 -12.68 -2.86 1.45
N ALA A 136 -11.47 -3.44 1.30
CA ALA A 136 -10.24 -2.67 1.33
C ALA A 136 -10.19 -1.68 0.16
N LYS A 137 -9.78 -0.45 0.47
CA LYS A 137 -9.66 0.63 -0.51
C LYS A 137 -8.21 0.85 -0.96
N MET A 138 -7.25 0.37 -0.21
CA MET A 138 -5.83 0.41 -0.54
C MET A 138 -5.03 -0.61 0.27
N LEU A 139 -3.87 -0.98 -0.23
CA LEU A 139 -2.87 -1.77 0.49
C LEU A 139 -1.82 -0.84 1.10
N VAL A 140 -1.40 -1.17 2.31
CA VAL A 140 -0.24 -0.57 2.99
C VAL A 140 0.68 -1.70 3.41
N SER A 141 1.98 -1.60 3.09
CA SER A 141 2.97 -2.61 3.48
C SER A 141 4.35 -2.00 3.62
N PHE A 142 5.32 -2.77 4.09
CA PHE A 142 6.73 -2.40 4.03
C PHE A 142 7.48 -3.33 3.06
N ASN A 143 7.85 -2.84 1.89
CA ASN A 143 8.47 -3.61 0.80
C ASN A 143 7.54 -4.61 0.08
N GLY A 144 6.27 -4.63 0.42
CA GLY A 144 5.32 -5.61 -0.10
C GLY A 144 5.06 -5.51 -1.60
N SER A 145 5.29 -4.35 -2.21
CA SER A 145 5.21 -4.21 -3.68
C SER A 145 6.29 -5.01 -4.42
N CYS A 146 7.42 -5.31 -3.74
CA CYS A 146 8.52 -6.08 -4.30
C CYS A 146 8.50 -7.56 -3.93
N PHE A 147 7.88 -7.92 -2.80
CA PHE A 147 7.89 -9.27 -2.26
C PHE A 147 6.48 -9.80 -1.97
N ASP A 148 5.79 -9.31 -0.98
CA ASP A 148 4.53 -9.85 -0.46
C ASP A 148 3.46 -9.99 -1.57
N VAL A 149 3.10 -8.90 -2.23
CA VAL A 149 2.07 -8.92 -3.26
C VAL A 149 2.43 -9.81 -4.46
N PRO A 150 3.66 -9.78 -5.01
CA PRO A 150 4.08 -10.76 -6.02
C PRO A 150 4.02 -12.22 -5.58
N VAL A 151 4.38 -12.54 -4.34
CA VAL A 151 4.29 -13.91 -3.79
C VAL A 151 2.83 -14.32 -3.62
N LEU A 152 2.01 -13.45 -3.01
CA LEU A 152 0.58 -13.72 -2.83
C LEU A 152 -0.17 -13.90 -4.15
N ARG A 153 0.10 -13.07 -5.16
CA ARG A 153 -0.49 -13.24 -6.50
C ARG A 153 -0.10 -14.56 -7.17
N ASN A 154 1.10 -15.06 -6.88
CA ASN A 154 1.53 -16.35 -7.40
C ASN A 154 0.87 -17.53 -6.65
N SER A 155 0.72 -17.42 -5.33
CA SER A 155 0.17 -18.46 -4.46
C SER A 155 -1.36 -18.49 -4.47
N PHE A 156 -2.01 -17.34 -4.63
CA PHE A 156 -3.47 -17.16 -4.58
C PHE A 156 -3.97 -16.35 -5.78
N PRO A 157 -3.89 -16.89 -7.02
CA PRO A 157 -4.27 -16.16 -8.24
C PRO A 157 -5.75 -15.80 -8.29
N GLU A 158 -6.60 -16.43 -7.49
CA GLU A 158 -8.03 -16.14 -7.36
C GLU A 158 -8.32 -14.90 -6.50
N VAL A 159 -7.35 -14.48 -5.67
CA VAL A 159 -7.51 -13.34 -4.76
C VAL A 159 -7.12 -12.05 -5.47
N ASP A 160 -7.95 -11.05 -5.30
CA ASP A 160 -7.76 -9.76 -5.94
C ASP A 160 -6.90 -8.82 -5.07
N PHE A 161 -5.67 -8.59 -5.51
CA PHE A 161 -4.73 -7.63 -4.90
C PHE A 161 -4.58 -6.35 -5.75
N ASP A 162 -5.51 -6.07 -6.68
CA ASP A 162 -5.40 -4.91 -7.55
C ASP A 162 -5.99 -3.66 -6.91
N LEU A 163 -5.30 -3.19 -5.89
CA LEU A 163 -5.62 -1.99 -5.11
C LEU A 163 -4.45 -0.99 -5.19
N PRO A 164 -4.71 0.32 -5.02
CA PRO A 164 -3.64 1.28 -4.84
C PRO A 164 -2.76 0.85 -3.67
N HIS A 165 -1.45 0.91 -3.86
CA HIS A 165 -0.50 0.38 -2.90
C HIS A 165 0.41 1.49 -2.34
N TYR A 166 0.39 1.68 -1.03
CA TYR A 166 1.28 2.54 -0.27
C TYR A 166 2.40 1.70 0.35
N ASP A 167 3.52 1.58 -0.35
CA ASP A 167 4.68 0.86 0.16
C ASP A 167 5.58 1.80 0.98
N LEU A 168 5.58 1.58 2.29
CA LEU A 168 6.28 2.42 3.27
C LEU A 168 7.81 2.41 3.08
N ARG A 169 8.40 1.35 2.50
CA ARG A 169 9.83 1.32 2.21
C ARG A 169 10.24 2.40 1.21
N PHE A 170 9.44 2.64 0.18
CA PHE A 170 9.74 3.66 -0.81
C PHE A 170 9.38 5.06 -0.28
N ALA A 171 8.30 5.17 0.48
CA ALA A 171 7.91 6.43 1.09
C ALA A 171 8.93 6.93 2.11
N SER A 172 9.40 6.07 3.01
CA SER A 172 10.42 6.42 4.02
C SER A 172 11.71 6.93 3.38
N ARG A 173 12.12 6.31 2.26
CA ARG A 173 13.30 6.75 1.50
C ARG A 173 13.14 8.14 0.89
N LYS A 174 11.93 8.50 0.42
CA LYS A 174 11.65 9.84 -0.11
C LYS A 174 11.85 10.95 0.94
N VAL A 175 11.61 10.64 2.22
CA VAL A 175 11.79 11.58 3.34
C VAL A 175 13.12 11.42 4.09
N GLY A 176 14.05 10.62 3.53
CA GLY A 176 15.44 10.56 3.99
C GLY A 176 15.80 9.40 4.90
N PHE A 177 14.84 8.58 5.33
CA PHE A 177 15.13 7.36 6.08
C PHE A 177 15.85 6.32 5.24
N LYS A 178 16.78 5.57 5.84
CA LYS A 178 17.59 4.56 5.17
C LYS A 178 17.48 3.23 5.90
N GLY A 179 17.58 2.14 5.14
CA GLY A 179 17.60 0.78 5.71
C GLY A 179 16.26 0.05 5.55
N GLY A 180 16.05 -0.95 6.38
CA GLY A 180 14.84 -1.77 6.46
C GLY A 180 13.86 -1.27 7.54
N LEU A 181 12.85 -2.11 7.84
CA LEU A 181 11.81 -1.77 8.83
C LEU A 181 12.40 -1.58 10.22
N LYS A 182 13.23 -2.50 10.72
CA LYS A 182 13.85 -2.40 12.07
C LYS A 182 14.63 -1.10 12.32
N PRO A 183 15.57 -0.66 11.44
CA PRO A 183 16.20 0.65 11.60
C PRO A 183 15.21 1.81 11.58
N LEU A 184 14.16 1.74 10.77
CA LEU A 184 13.13 2.77 10.71
C LEU A 184 12.33 2.85 12.02
N GLU A 185 11.93 1.71 12.58
CA GLU A 185 11.25 1.62 13.88
C GLU A 185 12.08 2.28 14.98
N ILE A 186 13.37 1.95 15.06
CA ILE A 186 14.28 2.54 16.06
C ILE A 186 14.36 4.06 15.89
N GLU A 187 14.52 4.55 14.66
CA GLU A 187 14.65 5.98 14.38
C GLU A 187 13.36 6.76 14.71
N LEU A 188 12.20 6.09 14.57
CA LEU A 188 10.89 6.64 14.92
C LEU A 188 10.50 6.42 16.39
N GLY A 189 11.32 5.74 17.19
CA GLY A 189 11.03 5.44 18.59
C GLY A 189 9.91 4.41 18.79
N ILE A 190 9.69 3.54 17.79
CA ILE A 190 8.73 2.44 17.86
C ILE A 190 9.46 1.24 18.48
N SER A 191 9.00 0.79 19.64
CA SER A 191 9.48 -0.43 20.30
C SER A 191 8.62 -1.62 19.89
N ARG A 192 9.26 -2.78 19.78
CA ARG A 192 8.57 -4.08 19.68
C ARG A 192 8.38 -4.66 21.07
N ASP A 193 7.40 -5.54 21.22
CA ASP A 193 7.25 -6.32 22.44
C ASP A 193 8.47 -7.23 22.65
N GLU A 194 8.85 -7.46 23.92
CA GLU A 194 10.05 -8.23 24.26
C GLU A 194 10.03 -9.65 23.68
N GLU A 195 8.83 -10.25 23.51
CA GLU A 195 8.63 -11.61 22.99
C GLU A 195 8.99 -11.74 21.50
N ILE A 196 8.86 -10.64 20.73
CA ILE A 196 9.19 -10.59 19.30
C ILE A 196 10.44 -9.79 18.99
N GLU A 197 11.12 -9.28 20.05
CA GLU A 197 12.39 -8.57 19.89
C GLU A 197 13.44 -9.55 19.34
N GLY A 198 14.00 -9.23 18.18
CA GLY A 198 15.01 -10.06 17.52
C GLY A 198 14.46 -11.05 16.49
N VAL A 199 13.15 -11.30 16.43
CA VAL A 199 12.57 -12.12 15.36
C VAL A 199 12.81 -11.42 14.01
N ASP A 200 13.37 -12.15 13.06
CA ASP A 200 13.58 -11.74 11.67
C ASP A 200 13.09 -12.83 10.71
N GLY A 201 13.02 -12.56 9.42
CA GLY A 201 12.52 -13.51 8.43
C GLY A 201 13.28 -14.86 8.43
N ALA A 202 14.56 -14.90 8.84
CA ALA A 202 15.29 -16.18 8.99
C ALA A 202 14.86 -16.93 10.25
N MET A 203 14.47 -16.22 11.29
CA MET A 203 13.87 -16.80 12.50
C MET A 203 12.47 -17.33 12.20
N ALA A 204 11.64 -16.56 11.48
CA ALA A 204 10.31 -16.99 11.06
C ALA A 204 10.34 -18.32 10.29
N VAL A 205 11.26 -18.46 9.32
CA VAL A 205 11.46 -19.75 8.61
C VAL A 205 11.82 -20.90 9.57
N ARG A 206 12.61 -20.65 10.62
CA ARG A 206 12.97 -21.69 11.62
C ARG A 206 11.79 -22.07 12.50
N LEU A 207 11.04 -21.07 12.97
CA LEU A 207 9.83 -21.27 13.78
C LEU A 207 8.78 -22.06 13.00
N TRP A 208 8.55 -21.71 11.74
CA TRP A 208 7.68 -22.47 10.85
C TRP A 208 8.08 -23.95 10.75
N LYS A 209 9.37 -24.25 10.53
CA LYS A 209 9.87 -25.63 10.47
C LYS A 209 9.76 -26.39 11.79
N GLN A 210 9.80 -25.71 12.93
CA GLN A 210 9.55 -26.33 14.24
C GLN A 210 8.08 -26.72 14.38
N TRP A 211 7.18 -25.81 14.01
CA TRP A 211 5.75 -26.09 13.96
C TRP A 211 5.41 -27.23 13.00
N GLU A 212 5.86 -27.14 11.75
CA GLU A 212 5.56 -28.12 10.71
C GLU A 212 6.04 -29.55 11.09
N ARG A 213 7.22 -29.67 11.68
CA ARG A 213 7.83 -30.98 12.01
C ARG A 213 7.37 -31.58 13.34
N ASN A 214 7.13 -30.74 14.31
CA ASN A 214 6.95 -31.16 15.71
C ASN A 214 5.58 -30.79 16.27
N GLY A 215 4.78 -30.01 15.57
CA GLY A 215 3.52 -29.44 16.10
C GLY A 215 3.76 -28.48 17.26
N ASP A 216 4.91 -27.78 17.25
CA ASP A 216 5.31 -26.84 18.30
C ASP A 216 4.46 -25.56 18.23
N ARG A 217 3.43 -25.49 19.08
CA ARG A 217 2.50 -24.35 19.10
C ARG A 217 3.15 -23.06 19.57
N ASP A 218 4.12 -23.13 20.49
CA ASP A 218 4.81 -21.94 20.98
C ASP A 218 5.60 -21.29 19.83
N ALA A 219 6.16 -22.12 18.94
CA ALA A 219 6.83 -21.60 17.73
C ALA A 219 5.83 -20.96 16.74
N LEU A 220 4.61 -21.46 16.64
CA LEU A 220 3.56 -20.88 15.80
C LEU A 220 3.03 -19.56 16.38
N ASP A 221 2.87 -19.48 17.70
CA ASP A 221 2.33 -18.30 18.39
C ASP A 221 3.29 -17.08 18.32
N ILE A 222 4.58 -17.32 18.02
CA ILE A 222 5.59 -16.29 17.82
C ILE A 222 5.60 -15.76 16.36
N LEU A 223 5.09 -16.55 15.41
CA LEU A 223 5.01 -16.21 13.99
C LEU A 223 3.87 -15.22 13.71
#